data_05cdd981e30675f1a3ac384d06306d92
#
_entry.id   05cdd981e30675f1a3ac384d06306d92
#
_cell.length_a   1.000
_cell.length_b   1.000
_cell.length_c   1.000
_cell.angle_alpha   90.00
_cell.angle_beta   90.00
_cell.angle_gamma   90.00
#
_symmetry.space_group_name_H-M   'P 1'
#
loop_
_entity.id
_entity.type
_entity.pdbx_description
1 polymer ?
#
loop_
_entity_poly.entity_id
_entity_poly.type
_entity_poly.pdbx_seq_one_letter_code
_entity_poly.pdbx_strand_id
1 'polypeptide(L)'
;MKNLFIAIFLFSPLFLVAQEAAPANADEALQDTVKLKEVVVKVSRPISKIEGDGFVTQIQGSVLQELGTAKDVLGFIPGIQNNNGAISVIGCGVPTIYINGRMVRTGQELDQLRADKMKTVKLITNPGARYDGQTNAVIRITTVKNLGDGFALDSRTSLSFRNYLGGKEDLSLNYRHNNLDIFGTLEYDYNKGKGTMTEIQDSWLKTHNRSLLNTDAHRKSQIYDGKIGFNYSPSEQHHFGAFYHTSHQPARDFRHSASRFYQNDIMVDNSWLSGSDKSTDNEHLIDAYYNGTWGGWEADFTFDALWRNSDENQRIRDMSTSESREMLLKDKSRGRLLAGELHLTHSLWRGSIGFGGQYSNSDRKDNFLGDEALISSSNNRINEGNLDLYVELSQNFNWVIAQVGVRYEHIYSNYFENAVKMHEQSRKYNELLPSVNLIFPIKKAMLQLGYSRKYRRPLYSQLSSTVTYYNQYQYESGNPFLKTPFSDIVTLNFRWNWLTLMCRYKHVDNLIISSASAYNGSESITLMKKDNSPYASHNIELVASFVPGLIKNIYYPVLKYMTKI
;
A
#
# COMPACT_ATOMS: atom_id res chain seq x y z
N MET A 1 3.71 -28.41 -15.23
CA MET A 1 3.61 -27.59 -14.02
C MET A 1 2.32 -27.73 -13.22
N LYS A 2 1.17 -28.11 -13.80
CA LYS A 2 -0.08 -28.37 -13.04
C LYS A 2 0.01 -29.52 -12.02
N ASN A 3 0.84 -30.52 -12.28
CA ASN A 3 0.90 -31.74 -11.44
C ASN A 3 1.91 -31.67 -10.28
N LEU A 4 2.81 -30.68 -10.26
CA LEU A 4 3.79 -30.52 -9.18
C LEU A 4 3.18 -29.84 -7.94
N PHE A 5 2.24 -28.91 -8.14
CA PHE A 5 1.57 -28.21 -7.04
C PHE A 5 0.52 -29.04 -6.29
N ILE A 6 -0.11 -30.03 -6.95
CA ILE A 6 -1.03 -30.95 -6.29
C ILE A 6 -0.29 -31.87 -5.30
N ALA A 7 0.97 -32.20 -5.57
CA ALA A 7 1.78 -33.01 -4.67
C ALA A 7 2.18 -32.29 -3.36
N ILE A 8 2.33 -30.96 -3.38
CA ILE A 8 2.68 -30.18 -2.18
C ILE A 8 1.47 -30.07 -1.23
N PHE A 9 0.25 -30.00 -1.77
CA PHE A 9 -0.96 -29.98 -0.95
C PHE A 9 -1.27 -31.32 -0.25
N LEU A 10 -0.75 -32.44 -0.77
CA LEU A 10 -0.92 -33.78 -0.18
C LEU A 10 0.16 -34.13 0.86
N PHE A 11 1.22 -33.32 0.99
CA PHE A 11 2.29 -33.50 1.98
C PHE A 11 2.19 -32.60 3.22
N SER A 12 1.05 -32.00 3.47
CA SER A 12 0.72 -31.39 4.77
C SER A 12 0.64 -32.50 5.84
N PRO A 13 1.36 -32.39 6.97
CA PRO A 13 1.86 -33.53 7.73
C PRO A 13 0.77 -34.26 8.49
N LEU A 14 0.38 -35.40 8.02
CA LEU A 14 -0.11 -36.48 8.87
C LEU A 14 1.08 -37.25 9.46
N PHE A 15 1.91 -36.60 10.26
CA PHE A 15 2.78 -37.28 11.22
C PHE A 15 2.13 -37.24 12.61
N LEU A 16 1.00 -37.92 12.75
CA LEU A 16 0.60 -38.53 14.00
C LEU A 16 1.35 -39.86 14.10
N VAL A 17 2.59 -39.81 14.56
CA VAL A 17 3.27 -41.02 15.05
C VAL A 17 2.60 -41.33 16.39
N ALA A 18 1.66 -42.24 16.38
CA ALA A 18 1.23 -42.93 17.59
C ALA A 18 2.42 -43.77 18.05
N GLN A 19 3.14 -43.27 19.04
CA GLN A 19 4.14 -44.08 19.76
C GLN A 19 3.35 -44.99 20.69
N GLU A 20 3.26 -46.26 20.34
CA GLU A 20 2.75 -47.32 21.21
C GLU A 20 3.63 -47.38 22.46
N ALA A 21 3.10 -46.94 23.59
CA ALA A 21 3.79 -47.03 24.87
C ALA A 21 3.66 -48.49 25.38
N ALA A 22 4.79 -49.15 25.54
CA ALA A 22 4.89 -50.40 26.28
C ALA A 22 4.40 -50.20 27.75
N PRO A 23 3.74 -51.17 28.37
CA PRO A 23 3.23 -51.00 29.72
C PRO A 23 4.36 -50.97 30.74
N ALA A 24 4.64 -49.79 31.27
CA ALA A 24 5.52 -49.61 32.42
C ALA A 24 4.72 -49.78 33.71
N ASN A 25 5.29 -50.54 34.65
CA ASN A 25 4.75 -50.80 35.96
C ASN A 25 4.34 -49.53 36.72
N ALA A 26 3.13 -49.54 37.24
CA ALA A 26 2.41 -48.37 37.75
C ALA A 26 2.80 -47.91 39.18
N ASP A 27 3.85 -48.41 39.82
CA ASP A 27 4.09 -48.16 41.24
C ASP A 27 5.35 -47.34 41.61
N GLU A 28 6.15 -46.87 40.65
CA GLU A 28 7.37 -46.05 40.96
C GLU A 28 7.37 -44.62 40.42
N ALA A 29 6.32 -44.16 39.77
CA ALA A 29 6.28 -42.84 39.09
C ALA A 29 5.63 -41.71 39.90
N LEU A 30 5.35 -41.87 41.19
CA LEU A 30 4.59 -40.87 41.97
C LEU A 30 5.41 -39.96 42.91
N GLN A 31 6.75 -39.91 42.78
CA GLN A 31 7.56 -39.07 43.68
C GLN A 31 8.45 -38.01 43.02
N ASP A 32 8.34 -37.75 41.74
CA ASP A 32 9.10 -36.63 41.16
C ASP A 32 8.16 -35.61 40.52
N THR A 33 7.40 -34.89 41.40
CA THR A 33 6.73 -33.67 40.99
C THR A 33 7.75 -32.58 40.74
N VAL A 34 8.25 -32.48 39.51
CA VAL A 34 8.99 -31.29 39.06
C VAL A 34 8.00 -30.11 39.20
N LYS A 35 8.18 -29.31 40.27
CA LYS A 35 7.52 -28.00 40.39
C LYS A 35 8.04 -27.15 39.23
N LEU A 36 7.27 -27.12 38.13
CA LEU A 36 7.46 -26.13 37.09
C LEU A 36 7.39 -24.76 37.77
N LYS A 37 8.50 -24.02 37.75
CA LYS A 37 8.46 -22.61 38.17
C LYS A 37 7.41 -21.94 37.31
N GLU A 38 6.40 -21.39 37.98
CA GLU A 38 5.38 -20.58 37.33
C GLU A 38 6.08 -19.47 36.55
N VAL A 39 6.10 -19.58 35.22
CA VAL A 39 6.60 -18.53 34.33
C VAL A 39 5.48 -17.50 34.26
N VAL A 40 5.46 -16.57 35.20
CA VAL A 40 4.59 -15.41 35.13
C VAL A 40 5.09 -14.52 33.99
N VAL A 41 4.54 -14.70 32.81
CA VAL A 41 4.76 -13.77 31.69
C VAL A 41 4.06 -12.47 32.06
N LYS A 42 4.79 -11.52 32.62
CA LYS A 42 4.29 -10.15 32.83
C LYS A 42 4.23 -9.45 31.48
N VAL A 43 3.14 -9.65 30.76
CA VAL A 43 2.89 -8.91 29.53
C VAL A 43 2.54 -7.47 29.90
N SER A 44 3.37 -6.53 29.50
CA SER A 44 3.17 -5.11 29.75
C SER A 44 2.27 -4.47 28.67
N ARG A 45 1.60 -3.38 29.03
CA ARG A 45 0.86 -2.56 28.06
C ARG A 45 1.85 -1.98 27.03
N PRO A 46 1.46 -1.85 25.75
CA PRO A 46 2.31 -1.20 24.77
C PRO A 46 2.57 0.24 25.17
N ILE A 47 3.83 0.58 25.33
CA ILE A 47 4.26 1.95 25.65
C ILE A 47 4.53 2.65 24.32
N SER A 48 3.79 3.73 24.06
CA SER A 48 4.07 4.60 22.94
C SER A 48 4.80 5.84 23.42
N LYS A 49 5.99 6.08 22.86
CA LYS A 49 6.83 7.26 23.11
C LYS A 49 6.93 8.07 21.84
N ILE A 50 7.42 9.30 21.96
CA ILE A 50 7.87 10.05 20.81
C ILE A 50 9.38 10.02 20.77
N GLU A 51 9.89 9.71 19.61
CA GLU A 51 11.32 9.70 19.32
C GLU A 51 11.57 10.36 17.98
N GLY A 52 12.29 11.50 18.03
CA GLY A 52 12.56 12.30 16.84
C GLY A 52 11.26 12.79 16.18
N ASP A 53 11.02 12.40 14.93
CA ASP A 53 9.92 12.85 14.06
C ASP A 53 8.62 12.04 14.17
N GLY A 54 8.56 11.02 15.06
CA GLY A 54 7.40 10.11 15.10
C GLY A 54 7.08 9.49 16.44
N PHE A 55 5.99 8.73 16.44
CA PHE A 55 5.47 7.98 17.59
C PHE A 55 5.98 6.54 17.55
N VAL A 56 6.80 6.15 18.51
CA VAL A 56 7.32 4.79 18.63
C VAL A 56 6.47 4.00 19.62
N THR A 57 5.90 2.90 19.16
CA THR A 57 5.18 1.94 20.02
C THR A 57 6.04 0.68 20.19
N GLN A 58 6.28 0.30 21.45
CA GLN A 58 6.99 -0.92 21.81
C GLN A 58 6.07 -2.12 21.62
N ILE A 59 6.51 -3.09 20.82
CA ILE A 59 5.78 -4.34 20.54
C ILE A 59 6.34 -5.46 21.39
N GLN A 60 7.67 -5.64 21.37
CA GLN A 60 8.34 -6.68 22.15
C GLN A 60 8.04 -6.52 23.65
N GLY A 61 7.61 -7.60 24.31
CA GLY A 61 7.21 -7.60 25.72
C GLY A 61 5.85 -6.96 26.01
N SER A 62 5.06 -6.61 25.00
CA SER A 62 3.70 -6.11 25.15
C SER A 62 2.66 -7.13 24.67
N VAL A 63 1.38 -6.90 24.98
CA VAL A 63 0.26 -7.74 24.49
C VAL A 63 0.17 -7.79 22.95
N LEU A 64 0.74 -6.82 22.26
CA LEU A 64 0.74 -6.78 20.79
C LEU A 64 1.65 -7.84 20.17
N GLN A 65 2.60 -8.36 20.92
CA GLN A 65 3.49 -9.44 20.50
C GLN A 65 2.74 -10.78 20.28
N GLU A 66 1.61 -10.97 20.97
CA GLU A 66 0.78 -12.18 20.88
C GLU A 66 -0.17 -12.19 19.68
N LEU A 67 -0.22 -11.09 18.91
CA LEU A 67 -1.02 -11.00 17.69
C LEU A 67 -0.35 -11.82 16.57
N GLY A 68 -1.11 -12.10 15.50
CA GLY A 68 -0.65 -12.96 14.40
C GLY A 68 0.48 -12.35 13.59
N THR A 69 0.21 -11.26 12.88
CA THR A 69 1.10 -10.66 11.88
C THR A 69 1.36 -9.18 12.14
N ALA A 70 2.32 -8.62 11.42
CA ALA A 70 2.55 -7.17 11.44
C ALA A 70 1.30 -6.39 11.02
N LYS A 71 0.55 -6.89 10.06
CA LYS A 71 -0.71 -6.28 9.62
C LYS A 71 -1.75 -6.22 10.73
N ASP A 72 -1.85 -7.28 11.55
CA ASP A 72 -2.71 -7.31 12.72
C ASP A 72 -2.24 -6.30 13.77
N VAL A 73 -0.94 -6.29 14.09
CA VAL A 73 -0.34 -5.34 15.05
C VAL A 73 -0.61 -3.89 14.65
N LEU A 74 -0.42 -3.56 13.37
CA LEU A 74 -0.60 -2.20 12.86
C LEU A 74 -2.03 -1.68 13.10
N GLY A 75 -3.05 -2.55 13.05
CA GLY A 75 -4.44 -2.17 13.35
C GLY A 75 -4.67 -1.70 14.79
N PHE A 76 -3.78 -2.05 15.72
CA PHE A 76 -3.87 -1.64 17.14
C PHE A 76 -2.96 -0.45 17.48
N ILE A 77 -2.14 0.03 16.53
CA ILE A 77 -1.31 1.23 16.74
C ILE A 77 -2.19 2.50 16.67
N PRO A 78 -2.13 3.38 17.65
CA PRO A 78 -2.89 4.64 17.62
C PRO A 78 -2.57 5.46 16.35
N GLY A 79 -3.62 5.89 15.63
CA GLY A 79 -3.49 6.64 14.37
C GLY A 79 -3.44 5.78 13.12
N ILE A 80 -3.32 4.46 13.23
CA ILE A 80 -3.35 3.53 12.11
C ILE A 80 -4.72 2.84 12.05
N GLN A 81 -5.20 2.56 10.86
CA GLN A 81 -6.41 1.78 10.58
C GLN A 81 -6.06 0.59 9.70
N ASN A 82 -6.63 -0.55 10.03
CA ASN A 82 -6.60 -1.75 9.21
C ASN A 82 -8.04 -2.05 8.75
N ASN A 83 -8.34 -1.76 7.50
CA ASN A 83 -9.65 -2.02 6.89
C ASN A 83 -9.54 -3.24 5.97
N ASN A 84 -9.84 -4.42 6.49
CA ASN A 84 -9.76 -5.69 5.74
C ASN A 84 -8.39 -5.91 5.08
N GLY A 85 -7.31 -5.64 5.81
CA GLY A 85 -5.94 -5.78 5.32
C GLY A 85 -5.36 -4.53 4.64
N ALA A 86 -6.15 -3.52 4.32
CA ALA A 86 -5.68 -2.24 3.82
C ALA A 86 -5.25 -1.34 4.99
N ILE A 87 -3.95 -1.10 5.10
CA ILE A 87 -3.38 -0.23 6.13
C ILE A 87 -3.47 1.23 5.68
N SER A 88 -4.01 2.07 6.54
CA SER A 88 -4.07 3.52 6.33
C SER A 88 -3.75 4.28 7.62
N VAL A 89 -3.26 5.50 7.49
CA VAL A 89 -3.03 6.42 8.61
C VAL A 89 -4.12 7.48 8.58
N ILE A 90 -4.75 7.71 9.73
CA ILE A 90 -5.87 8.65 9.86
C ILE A 90 -5.42 10.03 9.36
N GLY A 91 -6.21 10.62 8.45
CA GLY A 91 -5.93 11.92 7.85
C GLY A 91 -4.80 11.94 6.80
N CYS A 92 -3.98 10.88 6.72
CA CYS A 92 -2.82 10.83 5.81
C CYS A 92 -3.02 9.86 4.63
N GLY A 93 -3.97 8.93 4.73
CA GLY A 93 -4.20 7.90 3.71
C GLY A 93 -3.22 6.73 3.82
N VAL A 94 -2.84 6.14 2.69
CA VAL A 94 -1.95 4.98 2.63
C VAL A 94 -0.51 5.41 2.99
N PRO A 95 0.12 4.80 4.01
CA PRO A 95 1.50 5.12 4.40
C PRO A 95 2.53 4.39 3.52
N THR A 96 3.73 4.95 3.43
CA THR A 96 4.92 4.19 3.03
C THR A 96 5.44 3.41 4.23
N ILE A 97 5.66 2.11 4.07
CA ILE A 97 6.06 1.23 5.19
C ILE A 97 7.50 0.76 4.97
N TYR A 98 8.27 0.76 6.04
CA TYR A 98 9.65 0.29 6.05
C TYR A 98 9.82 -0.81 7.12
N ILE A 99 10.55 -1.87 6.79
CA ILE A 99 11.00 -2.91 7.73
C ILE A 99 12.52 -2.85 7.78
N ASN A 100 13.09 -2.55 8.95
CA ASN A 100 14.54 -2.39 9.17
C ASN A 100 15.22 -1.43 8.17
N GLY A 101 14.54 -0.32 7.82
CA GLY A 101 15.03 0.68 6.87
C GLY A 101 14.70 0.41 5.40
N ARG A 102 14.32 -0.82 5.02
CA ARG A 102 13.95 -1.20 3.66
C ARG A 102 12.45 -0.95 3.42
N MET A 103 12.11 -0.34 2.30
CA MET A 103 10.71 -0.10 1.91
C MET A 103 9.98 -1.41 1.60
N VAL A 104 8.78 -1.58 2.15
CA VAL A 104 7.86 -2.67 1.84
C VAL A 104 7.22 -2.39 0.48
N ARG A 105 7.42 -3.30 -0.47
CA ARG A 105 6.89 -3.17 -1.83
C ARG A 105 5.57 -3.89 -2.03
N THR A 106 5.31 -4.93 -1.23
CA THR A 106 4.11 -5.75 -1.33
C THR A 106 3.42 -5.91 0.02
N GLY A 107 2.08 -5.97 0.03
CA GLY A 107 1.31 -6.20 1.26
C GLY A 107 1.60 -7.55 1.92
N GLN A 108 2.06 -8.54 1.15
CA GLN A 108 2.42 -9.88 1.63
C GLN A 108 3.56 -9.85 2.65
N GLU A 109 4.51 -8.93 2.53
CA GLU A 109 5.60 -8.79 3.50
C GLU A 109 5.10 -8.50 4.92
N LEU A 110 3.97 -7.80 5.06
CA LEU A 110 3.34 -7.55 6.36
C LEU A 110 2.56 -8.76 6.88
N ASP A 111 2.01 -9.58 5.98
CA ASP A 111 1.33 -10.82 6.34
C ASP A 111 2.33 -11.90 6.79
N GLN A 112 3.53 -11.91 6.22
CA GLN A 112 4.61 -12.85 6.55
C GLN A 112 5.37 -12.47 7.81
N LEU A 113 5.44 -11.16 8.17
CA LEU A 113 6.13 -10.72 9.37
C LEU A 113 5.28 -11.00 10.61
N ARG A 114 5.73 -11.92 11.45
CA ARG A 114 5.07 -12.29 12.71
C ARG A 114 5.22 -11.19 13.76
N ALA A 115 4.19 -11.03 14.59
CA ALA A 115 4.16 -10.03 15.67
C ALA A 115 5.28 -10.24 16.71
N ASP A 116 5.62 -11.50 17.04
CA ASP A 116 6.69 -11.85 17.99
C ASP A 116 8.10 -11.50 17.47
N LYS A 117 8.25 -11.28 16.18
CA LYS A 117 9.50 -10.80 15.55
C LYS A 117 9.60 -9.28 15.49
N MET A 118 8.56 -8.55 15.88
CA MET A 118 8.56 -7.10 15.89
C MET A 118 9.09 -6.56 17.21
N LYS A 119 10.02 -5.60 17.12
CA LYS A 119 10.54 -4.88 18.30
C LYS A 119 9.76 -3.59 18.55
N THR A 120 9.67 -2.75 17.53
CA THR A 120 8.99 -1.44 17.60
C THR A 120 8.29 -1.09 16.30
N VAL A 121 7.25 -0.26 16.42
CA VAL A 121 6.61 0.41 15.28
C VAL A 121 6.69 1.91 15.49
N LYS A 122 7.28 2.64 14.54
CA LYS A 122 7.33 4.11 14.53
C LYS A 122 6.38 4.65 13.47
N LEU A 123 5.42 5.48 13.88
CA LEU A 123 4.49 6.19 13.01
C LEU A 123 4.94 7.65 12.85
N ILE A 124 5.13 8.10 11.61
CA ILE A 124 5.48 9.47 11.25
C ILE A 124 4.33 10.05 10.42
N THR A 125 3.63 11.04 10.95
CA THR A 125 2.45 11.66 10.32
C THR A 125 2.77 12.93 9.53
N ASN A 126 3.99 13.46 9.68
CA ASN A 126 4.54 14.56 8.88
C ASN A 126 5.95 14.20 8.43
N PRO A 127 6.11 13.36 7.39
CA PRO A 127 7.41 12.95 6.90
C PRO A 127 8.22 14.12 6.38
N GLY A 128 9.50 14.22 6.82
CA GLY A 128 10.45 15.24 6.42
C GLY A 128 10.95 15.09 4.98
N ALA A 129 11.95 15.89 4.62
CA ALA A 129 12.52 15.99 3.27
C ALA A 129 13.22 14.70 2.80
N ARG A 130 13.65 13.84 3.71
CA ARG A 130 14.21 12.52 3.42
C ARG A 130 13.25 11.64 2.58
N TYR A 131 11.94 11.76 2.79
CA TYR A 131 10.94 10.92 2.14
C TYR A 131 10.43 11.57 0.86
N ASP A 132 10.01 10.72 -0.10
CA ASP A 132 9.41 11.14 -1.36
C ASP A 132 8.28 12.16 -1.16
N GLY A 133 8.17 13.13 -2.06
CA GLY A 133 7.19 14.22 -1.98
C GLY A 133 5.72 13.74 -2.03
N GLN A 134 5.46 12.52 -2.47
CA GLN A 134 4.12 11.92 -2.45
C GLN A 134 3.80 11.21 -1.12
N THR A 135 4.80 11.01 -0.25
CA THR A 135 4.64 10.30 1.01
C THR A 135 3.96 11.18 2.06
N ASN A 136 2.73 10.85 2.44
CA ASN A 136 1.95 11.59 3.44
C ASN A 136 2.11 11.05 4.87
N ALA A 137 2.50 9.79 5.03
CA ALA A 137 2.80 9.16 6.31
C ALA A 137 3.81 8.03 6.11
N VAL A 138 4.59 7.75 7.15
CA VAL A 138 5.56 6.66 7.16
C VAL A 138 5.35 5.78 8.39
N ILE A 139 5.44 4.46 8.19
CA ILE A 139 5.50 3.47 9.25
C ILE A 139 6.86 2.78 9.16
N ARG A 140 7.65 2.84 10.23
CA ARG A 140 8.92 2.11 10.33
C ARG A 140 8.78 0.98 11.34
N ILE A 141 8.96 -0.26 10.90
CA ILE A 141 8.95 -1.45 11.73
C ILE A 141 10.40 -1.87 11.96
N THR A 142 10.76 -2.02 13.23
CA THR A 142 12.05 -2.60 13.61
C THR A 142 11.80 -4.01 14.15
N THR A 143 12.56 -5.00 13.67
CA THR A 143 12.43 -6.38 14.11
C THR A 143 13.39 -6.70 15.24
N VAL A 144 13.12 -7.80 15.95
CA VAL A 144 14.01 -8.38 16.94
C VAL A 144 15.18 -9.02 16.19
N LYS A 145 16.42 -8.84 16.65
CA LYS A 145 17.57 -9.59 16.13
C LYS A 145 17.40 -11.06 16.48
N ASN A 146 17.39 -11.93 15.49
CA ASN A 146 17.47 -13.37 15.74
C ASN A 146 18.88 -13.68 16.26
N LEU A 147 18.96 -14.24 17.46
CA LEU A 147 20.20 -14.66 18.07
C LEU A 147 20.32 -16.18 17.87
N GLY A 148 21.24 -16.61 17.02
CA GLY A 148 21.62 -18.02 16.85
C GLY A 148 21.59 -18.50 15.40
N ASP A 149 22.48 -19.45 15.13
CA ASP A 149 22.56 -20.20 13.87
C ASP A 149 21.46 -21.26 13.85
N GLY A 150 20.97 -21.60 12.68
CA GLY A 150 19.96 -22.63 12.52
C GLY A 150 19.11 -22.52 11.28
N PHE A 151 18.21 -23.46 11.18
CA PHE A 151 17.20 -23.55 10.15
C PHE A 151 15.82 -23.33 10.77
N ALA A 152 15.01 -22.50 10.15
CA ALA A 152 13.62 -22.27 10.53
C ALA A 152 12.71 -22.51 9.32
N LEU A 153 11.63 -23.24 9.56
CA LEU A 153 10.53 -23.47 8.62
C LEU A 153 9.25 -23.03 9.29
N ASP A 154 8.56 -22.07 8.69
CA ASP A 154 7.22 -21.65 9.09
C ASP A 154 6.24 -21.98 7.97
N SER A 155 5.14 -22.66 8.29
CA SER A 155 4.02 -22.92 7.37
C SER A 155 2.73 -22.41 8.00
N ARG A 156 1.95 -21.68 7.21
CA ARG A 156 0.64 -21.19 7.64
C ARG A 156 -0.40 -21.49 6.59
N THR A 157 -1.36 -22.31 6.96
CA THR A 157 -2.56 -22.58 6.16
C THR A 157 -3.74 -21.76 6.68
N SER A 158 -4.41 -21.04 5.81
CA SER A 158 -5.62 -20.28 6.12
C SER A 158 -6.75 -20.70 5.20
N LEU A 159 -7.86 -21.10 5.79
CA LEU A 159 -9.08 -21.42 5.04
C LEU A 159 -10.12 -20.34 5.31
N SER A 160 -10.78 -19.88 4.27
CA SER A 160 -11.84 -18.90 4.35
C SER A 160 -13.10 -19.40 3.67
N PHE A 161 -14.25 -19.15 4.27
CA PHE A 161 -15.53 -19.46 3.69
C PHE A 161 -16.46 -18.25 3.82
N ARG A 162 -16.84 -17.67 2.69
CA ARG A 162 -17.84 -16.60 2.66
C ARG A 162 -19.06 -17.03 1.84
N ASN A 163 -18.94 -17.25 0.56
CA ASN A 163 -19.92 -17.88 -0.32
C ASN A 163 -19.31 -19.10 -1.01
N TYR A 164 -17.98 -19.15 -1.03
CA TYR A 164 -17.17 -20.21 -1.60
C TYR A 164 -15.99 -20.48 -0.68
N LEU A 165 -15.42 -21.67 -0.79
CA LEU A 165 -14.18 -22.00 -0.12
C LEU A 165 -13.02 -21.26 -0.80
N GLY A 166 -12.25 -20.54 0.00
CA GLY A 166 -10.96 -19.95 -0.34
C GLY A 166 -9.86 -20.57 0.52
N GLY A 167 -8.64 -20.49 0.08
CA GLY A 167 -7.49 -21.03 0.82
C GLY A 167 -6.22 -20.29 0.49
N LYS A 168 -5.39 -20.10 1.52
CA LYS A 168 -4.08 -19.49 1.44
C LYS A 168 -3.06 -20.37 2.15
N GLU A 169 -1.92 -20.60 1.53
CA GLU A 169 -0.76 -21.28 2.10
C GLU A 169 0.43 -20.37 1.99
N ASP A 170 1.07 -20.10 3.13
CA ASP A 170 2.31 -19.35 3.25
C ASP A 170 3.41 -20.28 3.77
N LEU A 171 4.50 -20.41 3.06
CA LEU A 171 5.69 -21.17 3.46
C LEU A 171 6.88 -20.23 3.53
N SER A 172 7.56 -20.20 4.68
CA SER A 172 8.78 -19.41 4.90
C SER A 172 9.91 -20.31 5.35
N LEU A 173 11.03 -20.19 4.66
CA LEU A 173 12.28 -20.88 4.95
C LEU A 173 13.33 -19.84 5.33
N ASN A 174 14.08 -20.11 6.38
CA ASN A 174 15.21 -19.29 6.79
C ASN A 174 16.36 -20.19 7.26
N TYR A 175 17.54 -19.95 6.72
CA TYR A 175 18.77 -20.58 7.15
C TYR A 175 19.78 -19.53 7.53
N ARG A 176 20.25 -19.58 8.77
CA ARG A 176 21.23 -18.67 9.30
C ARG A 176 22.50 -19.41 9.74
N HIS A 177 23.63 -18.90 9.29
CA HIS A 177 24.94 -19.36 9.75
C HIS A 177 25.88 -18.17 9.89
N ASN A 178 26.38 -17.95 11.12
CA ASN A 178 27.19 -16.77 11.46
C ASN A 178 26.51 -15.44 11.03
N ASN A 179 27.15 -14.73 10.11
CA ASN A 179 26.73 -13.42 9.63
C ASN A 179 25.83 -13.48 8.38
N LEU A 180 25.60 -14.67 7.85
CA LEU A 180 24.78 -14.90 6.65
C LEU A 180 23.42 -15.46 7.03
N ASP A 181 22.37 -14.88 6.46
CA ASP A 181 20.98 -15.26 6.60
C ASP A 181 20.37 -15.42 5.20
N ILE A 182 20.03 -16.65 4.80
CA ILE A 182 19.39 -16.96 3.52
C ILE A 182 17.91 -17.24 3.81
N PHE A 183 17.02 -16.60 3.07
CA PHE A 183 15.59 -16.77 3.26
C PHE A 183 14.86 -17.02 1.95
N GLY A 184 13.74 -17.71 2.04
CA GLY A 184 12.81 -17.92 0.94
C GLY A 184 11.38 -17.92 1.45
N THR A 185 10.46 -17.40 0.66
CA THR A 185 9.03 -17.47 0.92
C THR A 185 8.28 -17.92 -0.33
N LEU A 186 7.25 -18.74 -0.14
CA LEU A 186 6.31 -19.15 -1.17
C LEU A 186 4.90 -18.91 -0.65
N GLU A 187 4.05 -18.31 -1.48
CA GLU A 187 2.64 -18.08 -1.17
C GLU A 187 1.76 -18.59 -2.31
N TYR A 188 0.72 -19.28 -1.95
CA TYR A 188 -0.39 -19.59 -2.83
C TYR A 188 -1.68 -19.11 -2.20
N ASP A 189 -2.42 -18.22 -2.89
CA ASP A 189 -3.74 -17.77 -2.47
C ASP A 189 -4.77 -18.09 -3.55
N TYR A 190 -5.81 -18.79 -3.17
CA TYR A 190 -6.97 -19.07 -3.99
C TYR A 190 -8.18 -18.39 -3.38
N ASN A 191 -8.76 -17.46 -4.14
CA ASN A 191 -9.94 -16.71 -3.72
C ASN A 191 -11.05 -16.81 -4.77
N LYS A 192 -12.25 -17.14 -4.29
CA LYS A 192 -13.47 -17.10 -5.08
C LYS A 192 -14.52 -16.30 -4.32
N GLY A 193 -15.09 -15.30 -4.97
CA GLY A 193 -16.06 -14.39 -4.34
C GLY A 193 -17.26 -14.13 -5.23
N LYS A 194 -18.37 -13.77 -4.57
CA LYS A 194 -19.55 -13.19 -5.18
C LYS A 194 -19.81 -11.84 -4.51
N GLY A 195 -20.14 -10.82 -5.30
CA GLY A 195 -20.52 -9.51 -4.83
C GLY A 195 -21.69 -8.96 -5.63
N THR A 196 -22.44 -8.06 -5.02
CA THR A 196 -23.49 -7.29 -5.66
C THR A 196 -23.16 -5.81 -5.52
N MET A 197 -23.43 -5.01 -6.54
CA MET A 197 -23.24 -3.57 -6.54
C MET A 197 -24.43 -2.90 -7.16
N THR A 198 -24.93 -1.86 -6.52
CA THR A 198 -25.90 -0.94 -7.12
C THR A 198 -25.21 0.40 -7.32
N GLU A 199 -25.23 0.90 -8.53
CA GLU A 199 -24.69 2.20 -8.90
C GLU A 199 -25.81 3.08 -9.46
N ILE A 200 -25.88 4.31 -8.97
CA ILE A 200 -26.76 5.34 -9.46
C ILE A 200 -25.88 6.50 -9.89
N GLN A 201 -26.00 6.88 -11.14
CA GLN A 201 -25.26 8.01 -11.70
C GLN A 201 -26.23 9.01 -12.30
N ASP A 202 -26.15 10.24 -11.81
CA ASP A 202 -26.86 11.39 -12.37
C ASP A 202 -25.86 12.28 -13.12
N SER A 203 -26.18 12.64 -14.35
CA SER A 203 -25.42 13.62 -15.13
C SER A 203 -26.34 14.67 -15.72
N TRP A 204 -25.98 15.94 -15.52
CA TRP A 204 -26.70 17.10 -16.03
C TRP A 204 -25.94 17.67 -17.24
N LEU A 205 -26.27 17.15 -18.41
CA LEU A 205 -25.80 17.67 -19.68
C LEU A 205 -26.81 18.74 -20.19
N LYS A 206 -27.26 18.66 -21.45
CA LYS A 206 -28.44 19.42 -21.89
C LYS A 206 -29.74 18.86 -21.30
N THR A 207 -29.74 17.57 -21.00
CA THR A 207 -30.81 16.84 -20.35
C THR A 207 -30.29 16.23 -19.03
N HIS A 208 -31.19 15.99 -18.09
CA HIS A 208 -30.89 15.20 -16.90
C HIS A 208 -30.90 13.73 -17.28
N ASN A 209 -29.74 13.08 -17.21
CA ASN A 209 -29.58 11.67 -17.50
C ASN A 209 -29.29 10.92 -16.19
N ARG A 210 -30.05 9.86 -15.91
CA ARG A 210 -29.85 8.95 -14.76
C ARG A 210 -29.63 7.54 -15.25
N SER A 211 -28.51 6.95 -14.86
CA SER A 211 -28.22 5.53 -15.05
C SER A 211 -28.34 4.80 -13.71
N LEU A 212 -29.11 3.73 -13.69
CA LEU A 212 -29.24 2.81 -12.56
C LEU A 212 -28.70 1.46 -13.00
N LEU A 213 -27.62 1.01 -12.38
CA LEU A 213 -26.94 -0.25 -12.69
C LEU A 213 -26.94 -1.15 -11.46
N ASN A 214 -27.52 -2.35 -11.59
CA ASN A 214 -27.46 -3.40 -10.58
C ASN A 214 -26.60 -4.54 -11.13
N THR A 215 -25.46 -4.78 -10.51
CA THR A 215 -24.47 -5.76 -10.98
C THR A 215 -24.30 -6.90 -9.98
N ASP A 216 -24.41 -8.12 -10.48
CA ASP A 216 -23.94 -9.33 -9.83
C ASP A 216 -22.56 -9.69 -10.40
N ALA A 217 -21.56 -9.81 -9.55
CA ALA A 217 -20.20 -10.13 -9.95
C ALA A 217 -19.71 -11.43 -9.29
N HIS A 218 -19.00 -12.24 -10.05
CA HIS A 218 -18.31 -13.44 -9.59
C HIS A 218 -16.83 -13.33 -9.97
N ARG A 219 -15.96 -13.36 -8.96
CA ARG A 219 -14.51 -13.32 -9.17
C ARG A 219 -13.85 -14.61 -8.72
N LYS A 220 -12.91 -15.08 -9.53
CA LYS A 220 -11.98 -16.13 -9.18
C LYS A 220 -10.57 -15.60 -9.41
N SER A 221 -9.73 -15.61 -8.38
CA SER A 221 -8.34 -15.18 -8.46
C SER A 221 -7.41 -16.20 -7.82
N GLN A 222 -6.18 -16.24 -8.30
CA GLN A 222 -5.10 -17.04 -7.75
C GLN A 222 -3.87 -16.14 -7.68
N ILE A 223 -3.08 -16.29 -6.62
CA ILE A 223 -1.78 -15.63 -6.46
C ILE A 223 -0.76 -16.72 -6.26
N TYR A 224 0.29 -16.69 -7.06
CA TYR A 224 1.50 -17.49 -6.89
C TYR A 224 2.62 -16.48 -6.67
N ASP A 225 3.16 -16.45 -5.47
CA ASP A 225 4.18 -15.50 -5.04
C ASP A 225 5.40 -16.23 -4.55
N GLY A 226 6.57 -15.77 -4.91
CA GLY A 226 7.83 -16.38 -4.51
C GLY A 226 8.92 -15.34 -4.29
N LYS A 227 9.67 -15.50 -3.21
CA LYS A 227 10.78 -14.62 -2.85
C LYS A 227 11.95 -15.45 -2.37
N ILE A 228 13.16 -15.11 -2.81
CA ILE A 228 14.41 -15.68 -2.32
C ILE A 228 15.44 -14.58 -2.16
N GLY A 229 16.22 -14.64 -1.10
CA GLY A 229 17.22 -13.61 -0.85
C GLY A 229 18.18 -13.99 0.26
N PHE A 230 19.09 -13.04 0.54
CA PHE A 230 20.03 -13.15 1.62
C PHE A 230 20.23 -11.82 2.33
N ASN A 231 20.64 -11.89 3.60
CA ASN A 231 21.18 -10.78 4.37
C ASN A 231 22.57 -11.19 4.87
N TYR A 232 23.53 -10.29 4.78
CA TYR A 232 24.89 -10.48 5.25
C TYR A 232 25.33 -9.32 6.12
N SER A 233 25.72 -9.63 7.36
CA SER A 233 26.09 -8.64 8.38
C SER A 233 27.51 -8.90 8.86
N PRO A 234 28.56 -8.49 8.10
CA PRO A 234 29.96 -8.74 8.45
C PRO A 234 30.34 -8.16 9.81
N SER A 235 29.62 -7.13 10.27
CA SER A 235 29.76 -6.54 11.60
C SER A 235 28.41 -6.04 12.10
N GLU A 236 28.36 -5.55 13.34
CA GLU A 236 27.15 -4.88 13.86
C GLU A 236 26.84 -3.54 13.18
N GLN A 237 27.81 -3.00 12.47
CA GLN A 237 27.77 -1.68 11.83
C GLN A 237 27.44 -1.74 10.34
N HIS A 238 27.57 -2.90 9.70
CA HIS A 238 27.40 -3.04 8.25
C HIS A 238 26.46 -4.18 7.90
N HIS A 239 25.46 -3.89 7.09
CA HIS A 239 24.43 -4.84 6.66
C HIS A 239 24.22 -4.72 5.17
N PHE A 240 24.25 -5.85 4.46
CA PHE A 240 23.98 -5.98 3.04
C PHE A 240 22.84 -6.97 2.85
N GLY A 241 22.08 -6.80 1.82
CA GLY A 241 21.11 -7.81 1.43
C GLY A 241 20.65 -7.61 0.01
N ALA A 242 20.16 -8.71 -0.56
CA ALA A 242 19.46 -8.67 -1.85
C ALA A 242 18.41 -9.76 -1.88
N PHE A 243 17.35 -9.53 -2.64
CA PHE A 243 16.36 -10.55 -2.93
C PHE A 243 15.79 -10.41 -4.35
N TYR A 244 15.30 -11.53 -4.83
CA TYR A 244 14.45 -11.60 -5.99
C TYR A 244 13.04 -12.03 -5.56
N HIS A 245 12.04 -11.31 -6.05
CA HIS A 245 10.63 -11.58 -5.85
C HIS A 245 9.93 -11.74 -7.19
N THR A 246 9.00 -12.68 -7.28
CA THR A 246 8.16 -12.89 -8.45
C THR A 246 6.72 -13.17 -8.03
N SER A 247 5.77 -12.62 -8.77
CA SER A 247 4.34 -12.83 -8.55
C SER A 247 3.64 -13.12 -9.88
N HIS A 248 2.75 -14.12 -9.88
CA HIS A 248 1.88 -14.48 -10.99
C HIS A 248 0.44 -14.53 -10.51
N GLN A 249 -0.42 -13.66 -11.05
CA GLN A 249 -1.78 -13.43 -10.54
C GLN A 249 -2.82 -13.56 -11.66
N PRO A 250 -3.27 -14.79 -12.02
CA PRO A 250 -4.40 -14.98 -12.93
C PRO A 250 -5.73 -14.74 -12.24
N ALA A 251 -6.63 -13.99 -12.90
CA ALA A 251 -7.99 -13.78 -12.42
C ALA A 251 -9.02 -13.94 -13.53
N ARG A 252 -10.25 -14.23 -13.14
CA ARG A 252 -11.43 -14.25 -14.00
C ARG A 252 -12.59 -13.59 -13.28
N ASP A 253 -13.19 -12.62 -13.93
CA ASP A 253 -14.36 -11.92 -13.45
C ASP A 253 -15.54 -12.18 -14.41
N PHE A 254 -16.72 -12.45 -13.86
CA PHE A 254 -17.98 -12.54 -14.59
C PHE A 254 -18.94 -11.54 -13.97
N ARG A 255 -19.53 -10.68 -14.80
CA ARG A 255 -20.47 -9.66 -14.37
C ARG A 255 -21.76 -9.77 -15.15
N HIS A 256 -22.89 -9.67 -14.45
CA HIS A 256 -24.21 -9.52 -15.04
C HIS A 256 -24.85 -8.28 -14.43
N SER A 257 -25.18 -7.33 -15.27
CA SER A 257 -25.74 -6.05 -14.84
C SER A 257 -27.09 -5.82 -15.50
N ALA A 258 -28.09 -5.44 -14.70
CA ALA A 258 -29.33 -4.86 -15.19
C ALA A 258 -29.17 -3.33 -15.19
N SER A 259 -29.32 -2.72 -16.34
CA SER A 259 -29.17 -1.28 -16.55
C SER A 259 -30.51 -0.66 -16.91
N ARG A 260 -30.86 0.45 -16.24
CA ARG A 260 -32.00 1.29 -16.60
C ARG A 260 -31.49 2.70 -16.83
N PHE A 261 -31.86 3.25 -17.96
CA PHE A 261 -31.49 4.61 -18.31
C PHE A 261 -32.71 5.50 -18.41
N TYR A 262 -32.64 6.65 -17.74
CA TYR A 262 -33.71 7.66 -17.72
C TYR A 262 -33.17 8.97 -18.29
N GLN A 263 -33.99 9.65 -19.05
CA GLN A 263 -33.74 11.00 -19.55
C GLN A 263 -34.92 11.90 -19.13
N ASN A 264 -34.62 12.95 -18.37
CA ASN A 264 -35.62 13.82 -17.75
C ASN A 264 -36.71 13.01 -17.01
N ASP A 265 -36.26 12.04 -16.21
CA ASP A 265 -37.07 11.09 -15.40
C ASP A 265 -37.95 10.11 -16.20
N ILE A 266 -37.88 10.14 -17.55
CA ILE A 266 -38.56 9.17 -18.40
C ILE A 266 -37.59 8.02 -18.69
N MET A 267 -38.00 6.76 -18.41
CA MET A 267 -37.21 5.57 -18.75
C MET A 267 -37.16 5.42 -20.27
N VAL A 268 -35.96 5.53 -20.85
CA VAL A 268 -35.74 5.42 -22.31
C VAL A 268 -35.11 4.10 -22.70
N ASP A 269 -34.47 3.39 -21.75
CA ASP A 269 -33.90 2.09 -22.02
C ASP A 269 -33.86 1.20 -20.78
N ASN A 270 -33.95 -0.13 -21.02
CA ASN A 270 -33.76 -1.16 -20.05
C ASN A 270 -32.92 -2.27 -20.71
N SER A 271 -31.68 -2.39 -20.29
CA SER A 271 -30.68 -3.26 -20.93
C SER A 271 -30.04 -4.21 -19.95
N TRP A 272 -29.42 -5.24 -20.49
CA TRP A 272 -28.63 -6.23 -19.76
C TRP A 272 -27.22 -6.23 -20.28
N LEU A 273 -26.26 -6.03 -19.39
CA LEU A 273 -24.84 -6.08 -19.68
C LEU A 273 -24.24 -7.36 -19.07
N SER A 274 -23.57 -8.15 -19.87
CA SER A 274 -22.85 -9.34 -19.44
C SER A 274 -21.37 -9.18 -19.78
N GLY A 275 -20.52 -9.22 -18.77
CA GLY A 275 -19.05 -9.09 -18.90
C GLY A 275 -18.34 -10.37 -18.48
N SER A 276 -17.30 -10.74 -19.22
CA SER A 276 -16.37 -11.80 -18.85
C SER A 276 -14.95 -11.30 -19.06
N ASP A 277 -14.22 -11.11 -17.98
CA ASP A 277 -12.86 -10.61 -18.01
C ASP A 277 -11.90 -11.72 -17.58
N LYS A 278 -10.78 -11.84 -18.30
CA LYS A 278 -9.67 -12.71 -17.96
C LYS A 278 -8.41 -11.87 -17.91
N SER A 279 -7.81 -11.76 -16.74
CA SER A 279 -6.57 -11.01 -16.52
C SER A 279 -5.44 -11.89 -16.03
N THR A 280 -4.22 -11.47 -16.29
CA THR A 280 -3.00 -12.08 -15.77
C THR A 280 -1.99 -10.99 -15.52
N ASP A 281 -1.61 -10.81 -14.26
CA ASP A 281 -0.53 -9.91 -13.84
C ASP A 281 0.71 -10.74 -13.51
N ASN A 282 1.88 -10.30 -14.04
CA ASN A 282 3.19 -10.86 -13.72
C ASN A 282 4.10 -9.75 -13.23
N GLU A 283 4.80 -10.00 -12.15
CA GLU A 283 5.75 -9.06 -11.56
C GLU A 283 7.06 -9.75 -11.24
N HIS A 284 8.16 -9.06 -11.47
CA HIS A 284 9.52 -9.47 -11.10
C HIS A 284 10.23 -8.28 -10.49
N LEU A 285 10.76 -8.43 -9.29
CA LEU A 285 11.47 -7.40 -8.54
C LEU A 285 12.82 -7.94 -8.10
N ILE A 286 13.88 -7.18 -8.35
CA ILE A 286 15.18 -7.33 -7.71
C ILE A 286 15.36 -6.12 -6.82
N ASP A 287 15.68 -6.36 -5.55
CA ASP A 287 15.99 -5.34 -4.55
C ASP A 287 17.35 -5.66 -3.95
N ALA A 288 18.19 -4.65 -3.78
CA ALA A 288 19.47 -4.76 -3.09
C ALA A 288 19.67 -3.56 -2.19
N TYR A 289 20.22 -3.77 -0.99
CA TYR A 289 20.40 -2.70 -0.03
C TYR A 289 21.73 -2.82 0.72
N TYR A 290 22.17 -1.67 1.21
CA TYR A 290 23.26 -1.54 2.17
C TYR A 290 22.86 -0.55 3.26
N ASN A 291 23.09 -0.91 4.52
CA ASN A 291 23.01 -0.02 5.68
C ASN A 291 24.34 -0.07 6.43
N GLY A 292 24.89 1.08 6.74
CA GLY A 292 26.18 1.14 7.42
C GLY A 292 26.33 2.34 8.33
N THR A 293 27.13 2.15 9.41
CA THR A 293 27.49 3.22 10.36
C THR A 293 28.99 3.25 10.59
N TRP A 294 29.62 4.43 10.50
CA TRP A 294 31.05 4.60 10.77
C TRP A 294 31.37 6.07 11.12
N GLY A 295 32.20 6.30 12.14
CA GLY A 295 32.72 7.64 12.47
C GLY A 295 31.66 8.74 12.63
N GLY A 296 30.46 8.38 13.15
CA GLY A 296 29.32 9.30 13.28
C GLY A 296 28.49 9.47 12.01
N TRP A 297 28.84 8.78 10.93
CA TRP A 297 28.06 8.68 9.71
C TRP A 297 27.14 7.47 9.73
N GLU A 298 25.95 7.62 9.15
CA GLU A 298 25.02 6.54 8.80
C GLU A 298 24.75 6.66 7.31
N ALA A 299 24.80 5.53 6.58
CA ALA A 299 24.45 5.46 5.17
C ALA A 299 23.44 4.36 4.93
N ASP A 300 22.39 4.70 4.19
CA ASP A 300 21.38 3.78 3.66
C ASP A 300 21.40 3.88 2.14
N PHE A 301 21.61 2.77 1.46
CA PHE A 301 21.54 2.65 0.01
C PHE A 301 20.53 1.57 -0.35
N THR A 302 19.68 1.84 -1.36
CA THR A 302 18.73 0.87 -1.91
C THR A 302 18.75 0.95 -3.44
N PHE A 303 18.68 -0.21 -4.08
CA PHE A 303 18.52 -0.35 -5.52
C PHE A 303 17.36 -1.27 -5.82
N ASP A 304 16.45 -0.84 -6.71
CA ASP A 304 15.29 -1.59 -7.17
C ASP A 304 15.29 -1.73 -8.69
N ALA A 305 14.97 -2.92 -9.17
CA ALA A 305 14.66 -3.17 -10.58
C ALA A 305 13.36 -3.97 -10.67
N LEU A 306 12.32 -3.36 -11.23
CA LEU A 306 10.96 -3.90 -11.32
C LEU A 306 10.53 -4.05 -12.77
N TRP A 307 9.97 -5.20 -13.10
CA TRP A 307 9.27 -5.47 -14.36
C TRP A 307 7.86 -5.95 -14.04
N ARG A 308 6.88 -5.36 -14.70
CA ARG A 308 5.47 -5.74 -14.57
C ARG A 308 4.82 -5.86 -15.93
N ASN A 309 4.10 -6.96 -16.14
CA ASN A 309 3.29 -7.21 -17.32
C ASN A 309 1.86 -7.52 -16.90
N SER A 310 0.88 -6.87 -17.52
CA SER A 310 -0.54 -7.14 -17.33
C SER A 310 -1.19 -7.40 -18.67
N ASP A 311 -1.91 -8.49 -18.79
CA ASP A 311 -2.70 -8.87 -19.97
C ASP A 311 -4.15 -9.04 -19.53
N GLU A 312 -5.08 -8.29 -20.14
CA GLU A 312 -6.51 -8.37 -19.87
C GLU A 312 -7.27 -8.58 -21.19
N ASN A 313 -8.19 -9.53 -21.17
CA ASN A 313 -9.11 -9.79 -22.28
C ASN A 313 -10.54 -9.71 -21.73
N GLN A 314 -11.32 -8.80 -22.29
CA GLN A 314 -12.71 -8.59 -21.91
C GLN A 314 -13.62 -8.99 -23.07
N ARG A 315 -14.70 -9.68 -22.75
CA ARG A 315 -15.84 -9.90 -23.64
C ARG A 315 -17.06 -9.24 -22.99
N ILE A 316 -17.65 -8.29 -23.66
CA ILE A 316 -18.83 -7.56 -23.21
C ILE A 316 -19.96 -7.83 -24.18
N ARG A 317 -21.12 -8.24 -23.65
CA ARG A 317 -22.38 -8.34 -24.39
C ARG A 317 -23.34 -7.35 -23.78
N ASP A 318 -23.76 -6.37 -24.56
CA ASP A 318 -24.76 -5.39 -24.19
C ASP A 318 -26.02 -5.65 -25.01
N MET A 319 -27.11 -5.94 -24.30
CA MET A 319 -28.42 -6.28 -24.90
C MET A 319 -29.42 -5.25 -24.42
N SER A 320 -29.70 -4.26 -25.24
CA SER A 320 -30.76 -3.28 -25.01
C SER A 320 -32.06 -3.68 -25.72
N THR A 321 -33.12 -2.92 -25.49
CA THR A 321 -34.39 -3.11 -26.16
C THR A 321 -34.30 -2.83 -27.66
N SER A 322 -33.34 -2.03 -28.10
CA SER A 322 -33.17 -1.57 -29.48
C SER A 322 -32.03 -2.26 -30.22
N GLU A 323 -30.99 -2.72 -29.50
CA GLU A 323 -29.78 -3.22 -30.13
C GLU A 323 -29.06 -4.25 -29.25
N SER A 324 -28.41 -5.22 -29.85
CA SER A 324 -27.51 -6.16 -29.19
C SER A 324 -26.11 -6.04 -29.74
N ARG A 325 -25.12 -5.86 -28.86
CA ARG A 325 -23.71 -5.68 -29.21
C ARG A 325 -22.84 -6.70 -28.48
N GLU A 326 -21.83 -7.22 -29.15
CA GLU A 326 -20.78 -8.00 -28.54
C GLU A 326 -19.42 -7.37 -28.87
N MET A 327 -18.64 -7.07 -27.85
CA MET A 327 -17.32 -6.43 -27.99
C MET A 327 -16.24 -7.31 -27.38
N LEU A 328 -15.10 -7.37 -28.04
CA LEU A 328 -13.89 -8.02 -27.56
C LEU A 328 -12.81 -6.97 -27.40
N LEU A 329 -12.44 -6.68 -26.15
CA LEU A 329 -11.43 -5.70 -25.81
C LEU A 329 -10.20 -6.42 -25.28
N LYS A 330 -9.01 -5.93 -25.62
CA LYS A 330 -7.75 -6.46 -25.11
C LYS A 330 -6.88 -5.32 -24.63
N ASP A 331 -6.41 -5.42 -23.40
CA ASP A 331 -5.43 -4.49 -22.84
C ASP A 331 -4.15 -5.23 -22.48
N LYS A 332 -3.02 -4.69 -22.92
CA LYS A 332 -1.68 -5.18 -22.61
C LYS A 332 -0.82 -4.04 -22.10
N SER A 333 -0.44 -4.13 -20.84
CA SER A 333 0.45 -3.17 -20.19
C SER A 333 1.80 -3.82 -19.87
N ARG A 334 2.88 -3.12 -20.17
CA ARG A 334 4.25 -3.52 -19.82
C ARG A 334 4.96 -2.35 -19.16
N GLY A 335 5.50 -2.58 -17.97
CA GLY A 335 6.24 -1.58 -17.20
C GLY A 335 7.61 -2.07 -16.78
N ARG A 336 8.57 -1.15 -16.76
CA ARG A 336 9.90 -1.33 -16.18
C ARG A 336 10.21 -0.12 -15.32
N LEU A 337 10.75 -0.35 -14.12
CA LEU A 337 11.27 0.68 -13.24
C LEU A 337 12.68 0.28 -12.79
N LEU A 338 13.61 1.22 -12.86
CA LEU A 338 14.92 1.15 -12.21
C LEU A 338 15.02 2.33 -11.26
N ALA A 339 15.39 2.09 -10.02
CA ALA A 339 15.54 3.13 -9.00
C ALA A 339 16.77 2.88 -8.14
N GLY A 340 17.46 3.95 -7.75
CA GLY A 340 18.54 3.93 -6.77
C GLY A 340 18.37 5.09 -5.81
N GLU A 341 18.54 4.85 -4.51
CA GLU A 341 18.36 5.83 -3.44
C GLU A 341 19.55 5.76 -2.49
N LEU A 342 20.10 6.91 -2.12
CA LEU A 342 21.19 7.02 -1.15
C LEU A 342 20.83 8.08 -0.10
N HIS A 343 20.90 7.71 1.17
CA HIS A 343 20.76 8.59 2.31
C HIS A 343 22.04 8.58 3.13
N LEU A 344 22.54 9.75 3.47
CA LEU A 344 23.67 9.94 4.36
C LEU A 344 23.22 10.81 5.53
N THR A 345 23.52 10.38 6.75
CA THR A 345 23.25 11.13 7.96
C THR A 345 24.52 11.26 8.78
N HIS A 346 24.80 12.43 9.30
CA HIS A 346 25.94 12.68 10.19
C HIS A 346 25.47 13.34 11.47
N SER A 347 26.04 12.90 12.59
CA SER A 347 25.79 13.52 13.89
C SER A 347 26.35 14.95 13.90
N LEU A 348 25.52 15.93 14.24
CA LEU A 348 25.90 17.35 14.26
C LEU A 348 25.33 18.01 15.51
N TRP A 349 26.19 18.55 16.37
CA TRP A 349 25.83 19.20 17.64
C TRP A 349 24.99 18.27 18.54
N ARG A 350 23.73 18.64 18.82
CA ARG A 350 22.75 17.84 19.60
C ARG A 350 21.74 17.11 18.71
N GLY A 351 22.05 16.94 17.47
CA GLY A 351 21.17 16.33 16.49
C GLY A 351 21.93 15.75 15.33
N SER A 352 21.42 15.91 14.12
CA SER A 352 21.99 15.35 12.90
C SER A 352 21.72 16.23 11.69
N ILE A 353 22.57 16.14 10.69
CA ILE A 353 22.31 16.59 9.33
C ILE A 353 22.20 15.39 8.43
N GLY A 354 21.12 15.32 7.64
CA GLY A 354 20.89 14.31 6.63
C GLY A 354 20.87 14.92 5.23
N PHE A 355 21.41 14.22 4.26
CA PHE A 355 21.32 14.58 2.85
C PHE A 355 21.35 13.30 2.00
N GLY A 356 20.81 13.40 0.82
CA GLY A 356 20.77 12.27 -0.07
C GLY A 356 20.02 12.57 -1.35
N GLY A 357 19.81 11.53 -2.12
CA GLY A 357 19.09 11.63 -3.37
C GLY A 357 18.59 10.28 -3.88
N GLN A 358 17.67 10.38 -4.81
CA GLN A 358 17.10 9.26 -5.52
C GLN A 358 17.12 9.55 -7.02
N TYR A 359 17.45 8.54 -7.79
CA TYR A 359 17.24 8.55 -9.23
C TYR A 359 16.37 7.37 -9.63
N SER A 360 15.34 7.62 -10.43
CA SER A 360 14.51 6.56 -10.98
C SER A 360 14.21 6.80 -12.46
N ASN A 361 14.09 5.71 -13.20
CA ASN A 361 13.64 5.71 -14.59
C ASN A 361 12.56 4.65 -14.78
N SER A 362 11.40 5.06 -15.29
CA SER A 362 10.31 4.18 -15.64
C SER A 362 9.99 4.26 -17.12
N ASP A 363 9.64 3.12 -17.71
CA ASP A 363 9.14 3.00 -19.08
C ASP A 363 7.91 2.11 -19.08
N ARG A 364 6.76 2.68 -19.43
CA ARG A 364 5.49 1.96 -19.50
C ARG A 364 4.91 2.05 -20.91
N LYS A 365 4.43 0.91 -21.40
CA LYS A 365 3.73 0.77 -22.67
C LYS A 365 2.37 0.16 -22.43
N ASP A 366 1.33 0.81 -22.91
CA ASP A 366 -0.06 0.37 -22.87
C ASP A 366 -0.56 0.20 -24.31
N ASN A 367 -1.02 -1.00 -24.64
CA ASN A 367 -1.57 -1.35 -25.94
C ASN A 367 -2.99 -1.86 -25.77
N PHE A 368 -3.96 -1.03 -26.11
CA PHE A 368 -5.38 -1.31 -26.05
C PHE A 368 -5.92 -1.57 -27.45
N LEU A 369 -6.54 -2.73 -27.65
CA LEU A 369 -7.31 -3.07 -28.85
C LEU A 369 -8.78 -2.94 -28.50
N GLY A 370 -9.43 -1.93 -29.06
CA GLY A 370 -10.85 -1.66 -28.97
C GLY A 370 -11.66 -2.35 -30.06
N ASP A 371 -12.96 -2.17 -30.00
CA ASP A 371 -13.88 -2.42 -31.12
C ASP A 371 -13.96 -1.11 -31.92
N GLU A 372 -13.28 -1.07 -33.07
CA GLU A 372 -13.08 0.16 -33.87
C GLU A 372 -14.42 0.86 -34.28
N ALA A 373 -15.52 0.12 -34.26
CA ALA A 373 -16.84 0.72 -34.52
C ALA A 373 -17.35 1.61 -33.36
N LEU A 374 -16.88 1.35 -32.14
CA LEU A 374 -17.35 2.02 -30.92
C LEU A 374 -16.21 2.66 -30.11
N ILE A 375 -15.06 2.02 -30.07
CA ILE A 375 -13.92 2.39 -29.23
C ILE A 375 -12.64 2.21 -30.04
N SER A 376 -11.92 3.29 -30.26
CA SER A 376 -10.66 3.28 -31.00
C SER A 376 -9.57 2.55 -30.20
N SER A 377 -8.77 1.78 -30.90
CA SER A 377 -7.55 1.20 -30.35
C SER A 377 -6.52 2.28 -30.05
N SER A 378 -5.67 2.05 -29.06
CA SER A 378 -4.63 2.99 -28.67
C SER A 378 -3.32 2.28 -28.31
N ASN A 379 -2.20 2.93 -28.62
CA ASN A 379 -0.86 2.46 -28.25
C ASN A 379 -0.10 3.63 -27.63
N ASN A 380 0.00 3.61 -26.31
CA ASN A 380 0.59 4.68 -25.53
C ASN A 380 1.91 4.22 -24.89
N ARG A 381 2.88 5.13 -24.81
CA ARG A 381 4.11 4.92 -24.04
C ARG A 381 4.40 6.14 -23.20
N ILE A 382 4.75 5.91 -21.93
CA ILE A 382 5.22 6.93 -21.01
C ILE A 382 6.63 6.55 -20.56
N ASN A 383 7.60 7.43 -20.82
CA ASN A 383 8.96 7.32 -20.31
C ASN A 383 9.21 8.47 -19.34
N GLU A 384 9.50 8.13 -18.08
CA GLU A 384 9.66 9.10 -17.02
C GLU A 384 10.99 8.89 -16.31
N GLY A 385 11.72 9.98 -16.06
CA GLY A 385 12.88 10.02 -15.20
C GLY A 385 12.68 11.03 -14.08
N ASN A 386 13.13 10.66 -12.91
CA ASN A 386 13.05 11.47 -11.70
C ASN A 386 14.42 11.54 -11.01
N LEU A 387 14.89 12.74 -10.71
CA LEU A 387 16.06 13.02 -9.89
C LEU A 387 15.64 13.86 -8.70
N ASP A 388 15.84 13.33 -7.51
CA ASP A 388 15.51 13.97 -6.25
C ASP A 388 16.76 14.19 -5.42
N LEU A 389 16.87 15.34 -4.79
CA LEU A 389 17.94 15.67 -3.84
C LEU A 389 17.32 16.30 -2.61
N TYR A 390 17.83 16.00 -1.42
CA TYR A 390 17.34 16.62 -0.19
C TYR A 390 18.46 16.94 0.78
N VAL A 391 18.17 17.91 1.65
CA VAL A 391 18.93 18.20 2.87
C VAL A 391 17.95 18.40 4.02
N GLU A 392 18.28 17.88 5.19
CA GLU A 392 17.46 17.95 6.39
C GLU A 392 18.35 18.12 7.63
N LEU A 393 18.02 19.09 8.47
CA LEU A 393 18.68 19.36 9.74
C LEU A 393 17.71 19.06 10.88
N SER A 394 18.13 18.25 11.84
CA SER A 394 17.41 17.95 13.07
C SER A 394 18.23 18.34 14.28
N GLN A 395 17.69 19.17 15.20
CA GLN A 395 18.40 19.65 16.40
C GLN A 395 17.51 19.58 17.62
N ASN A 396 18.10 19.17 18.74
CA ASN A 396 17.42 19.12 20.05
C ASN A 396 17.93 20.24 20.96
N PHE A 397 17.07 21.25 21.16
CA PHE A 397 17.34 22.40 22.02
C PHE A 397 16.82 22.22 23.45
N ASN A 398 16.46 20.99 23.89
CA ASN A 398 15.84 20.59 25.15
C ASN A 398 14.36 21.01 25.27
N TRP A 399 14.00 22.25 24.99
CA TRP A 399 12.62 22.76 25.02
C TRP A 399 11.88 22.57 23.70
N VAL A 400 12.62 22.38 22.60
CA VAL A 400 12.07 22.05 21.27
C VAL A 400 13.03 21.13 20.54
N ILE A 401 12.48 20.13 19.85
CA ILE A 401 13.18 19.38 18.80
C ILE A 401 12.71 19.96 17.49
N ALA A 402 13.64 20.56 16.74
CA ALA A 402 13.36 21.21 15.45
C ALA A 402 13.96 20.36 14.31
N GLN A 403 13.15 20.04 13.33
CA GLN A 403 13.54 19.39 12.08
C GLN A 403 13.11 20.29 10.92
N VAL A 404 14.06 20.67 10.07
CA VAL A 404 13.82 21.52 8.89
C VAL A 404 14.53 20.89 7.72
N GLY A 405 13.81 20.76 6.62
CA GLY A 405 14.37 20.16 5.42
C GLY A 405 13.78 20.74 4.14
N VAL A 406 14.46 20.53 3.05
CA VAL A 406 14.00 20.83 1.71
C VAL A 406 14.41 19.71 0.77
N ARG A 407 13.47 19.30 -0.09
CA ARG A 407 13.70 18.37 -1.19
C ARG A 407 13.50 19.09 -2.51
N TYR A 408 14.42 18.92 -3.43
CA TYR A 408 14.32 19.33 -4.82
C TYR A 408 14.05 18.11 -5.68
N GLU A 409 13.06 18.21 -6.57
CA GLU A 409 12.72 17.15 -7.51
C GLU A 409 12.75 17.68 -8.94
N HIS A 410 13.48 16.98 -9.80
CA HIS A 410 13.50 17.21 -11.24
C HIS A 410 12.92 16.01 -11.95
N ILE A 411 11.83 16.24 -12.67
CA ILE A 411 11.07 15.17 -13.34
C ILE A 411 10.93 15.53 -14.82
N TYR A 412 11.21 14.57 -15.68
CA TYR A 412 10.76 14.60 -17.07
C TYR A 412 9.84 13.42 -17.36
N SER A 413 8.75 13.68 -18.07
CA SER A 413 7.79 12.68 -18.51
C SER A 413 7.53 12.88 -19.99
N ASN A 414 7.91 11.90 -20.82
CA ASN A 414 7.69 11.91 -22.25
C ASN A 414 6.51 10.99 -22.58
N TYR A 415 5.49 11.54 -23.18
CA TYR A 415 4.31 10.82 -23.63
C TYR A 415 4.36 10.59 -25.14
N PHE A 416 4.08 9.36 -25.54
CA PHE A 416 4.03 8.96 -26.95
C PHE A 416 2.68 8.29 -27.23
N GLU A 417 2.08 8.64 -28.35
CA GLU A 417 0.89 8.00 -28.89
C GLU A 417 1.21 7.47 -30.30
N ASN A 418 0.95 6.18 -30.53
CA ASN A 418 1.31 5.49 -31.79
C ASN A 418 2.78 5.75 -32.22
N ALA A 419 3.70 5.69 -31.26
CA ALA A 419 5.14 5.95 -31.40
C ALA A 419 5.52 7.41 -31.75
N VAL A 420 4.57 8.33 -31.85
CA VAL A 420 4.82 9.77 -32.07
C VAL A 420 4.87 10.46 -30.70
N LYS A 421 5.92 11.27 -30.48
CA LYS A 421 6.02 12.05 -29.24
C LYS A 421 5.00 13.18 -29.24
N MET A 422 4.17 13.21 -28.22
CA MET A 422 3.15 14.23 -28.01
C MET A 422 3.74 15.33 -27.11
N HIS A 423 4.09 16.47 -27.72
CA HIS A 423 4.81 17.55 -27.00
C HIS A 423 3.96 18.21 -25.91
N GLU A 424 2.65 18.36 -26.15
CA GLU A 424 1.73 19.00 -25.20
C GLU A 424 1.48 18.15 -23.95
N GLN A 425 1.56 16.81 -24.07
CA GLN A 425 1.40 15.86 -22.97
C GLN A 425 2.75 15.54 -22.28
N SER A 426 3.86 15.82 -22.96
CA SER A 426 5.21 15.64 -22.41
C SER A 426 5.54 16.81 -21.47
N ARG A 427 6.16 16.54 -20.31
CA ARG A 427 6.29 17.53 -19.24
C ARG A 427 7.66 17.50 -18.59
N LYS A 428 8.06 18.64 -18.04
CA LYS A 428 9.20 18.78 -17.15
C LYS A 428 8.77 19.59 -15.94
N TYR A 429 9.15 19.13 -14.76
CA TYR A 429 8.87 19.76 -13.49
C TYR A 429 10.16 19.99 -12.72
N ASN A 430 10.22 21.11 -12.00
CA ASN A 430 11.25 21.41 -11.02
C ASN A 430 10.53 21.93 -9.78
N GLU A 431 10.57 21.14 -8.70
CA GLU A 431 9.77 21.43 -7.51
C GLU A 431 10.65 21.50 -6.28
N LEU A 432 10.34 22.46 -5.41
CA LEU A 432 10.91 22.56 -4.08
C LEU A 432 9.84 22.20 -3.05
N LEU A 433 10.16 21.25 -2.20
CA LEU A 433 9.26 20.67 -1.21
C LEU A 433 9.83 20.92 0.19
N PRO A 434 9.56 22.08 0.81
CA PRO A 434 9.96 22.37 2.17
C PRO A 434 9.18 21.55 3.18
N SER A 435 9.83 21.24 4.31
CA SER A 435 9.22 20.60 5.48
C SER A 435 9.78 21.17 6.76
N VAL A 436 8.91 21.37 7.74
CA VAL A 436 9.27 21.82 9.09
C VAL A 436 8.51 20.97 10.10
N ASN A 437 9.17 20.53 11.15
CA ASN A 437 8.57 19.81 12.24
C ASN A 437 9.15 20.31 13.57
N LEU A 438 8.31 20.84 14.44
CA LEU A 438 8.68 21.38 15.76
C LEU A 438 7.97 20.56 16.83
N ILE A 439 8.72 19.95 17.75
CA ILE A 439 8.19 19.13 18.82
C ILE A 439 8.56 19.78 20.15
N PHE A 440 7.58 20.12 20.94
CA PHE A 440 7.70 20.73 22.26
C PHE A 440 7.39 19.69 23.33
N PRO A 441 8.41 19.14 24.02
CA PRO A 441 8.20 18.25 25.16
C PRO A 441 7.77 19.08 26.40
N ILE A 442 6.53 18.88 26.86
CA ILE A 442 5.97 19.65 27.99
C ILE A 442 5.64 18.68 29.12
N LYS A 443 6.62 18.34 29.96
CA LYS A 443 6.47 17.38 31.09
C LYS A 443 5.82 16.06 30.63
N LYS A 444 4.54 15.83 30.94
CA LYS A 444 3.74 14.65 30.58
C LYS A 444 2.96 14.85 29.28
N ALA A 445 3.01 16.04 28.70
CA ALA A 445 2.37 16.36 27.43
C ALA A 445 3.39 16.62 26.33
N MET A 446 2.92 16.68 25.10
CA MET A 446 3.71 17.06 23.96
C MET A 446 2.84 17.74 22.93
N LEU A 447 3.41 18.78 22.34
CA LEU A 447 2.84 19.51 21.23
C LEU A 447 3.77 19.35 20.03
N GLN A 448 3.23 19.00 18.89
CA GLN A 448 3.96 18.95 17.61
C GLN A 448 3.28 19.87 16.61
N LEU A 449 4.04 20.74 15.99
CA LEU A 449 3.66 21.59 14.87
C LEU A 449 4.41 21.13 13.63
N GLY A 450 3.70 20.89 12.55
CA GLY A 450 4.29 20.46 11.28
C GLY A 450 3.78 21.28 10.11
N TYR A 451 4.66 21.56 9.16
CA TYR A 451 4.33 22.04 7.83
C TYR A 451 5.06 21.19 6.81
N SER A 452 4.38 20.83 5.72
CA SER A 452 5.02 20.21 4.57
C SER A 452 4.27 20.53 3.29
N ARG A 453 5.03 20.76 2.20
CA ARG A 453 4.51 20.78 0.85
C ARG A 453 4.66 19.40 0.23
N LYS A 454 3.58 18.86 -0.30
CA LYS A 454 3.48 17.51 -0.89
C LYS A 454 2.79 17.61 -2.24
N TYR A 455 2.91 16.54 -3.05
CA TYR A 455 2.17 16.44 -4.30
C TYR A 455 1.60 15.02 -4.48
N ARG A 456 0.74 14.85 -5.47
CA ARG A 456 0.23 13.55 -5.90
C ARG A 456 0.23 13.49 -7.42
N ARG A 457 1.13 12.70 -8.00
CA ARG A 457 1.14 12.52 -9.46
C ARG A 457 -0.15 11.83 -9.93
N PRO A 458 -0.69 12.25 -11.09
CA PRO A 458 -1.76 11.51 -11.74
C PRO A 458 -1.29 10.07 -12.02
N LEU A 459 -2.19 9.11 -11.85
CA LEU A 459 -1.92 7.72 -12.22
C LEU A 459 -1.80 7.61 -13.75
N TYR A 460 -1.03 6.66 -14.25
CA TYR A 460 -0.89 6.43 -15.69
C TYR A 460 -2.24 6.17 -16.37
N SER A 461 -3.16 5.45 -15.72
CA SER A 461 -4.53 5.26 -16.20
C SER A 461 -5.32 6.57 -16.30
N GLN A 462 -5.05 7.55 -15.43
CA GLN A 462 -5.67 8.87 -15.48
C GLN A 462 -5.08 9.75 -16.60
N LEU A 463 -3.84 9.47 -17.03
CA LEU A 463 -3.17 10.17 -18.11
C LEU A 463 -3.41 9.51 -19.49
N SER A 464 -4.03 8.34 -19.54
CA SER A 464 -4.32 7.64 -20.79
C SER A 464 -5.38 8.38 -21.59
N SER A 465 -5.20 8.48 -22.90
CA SER A 465 -6.25 8.96 -23.82
C SER A 465 -7.26 7.86 -24.21
N THR A 466 -7.04 6.63 -23.75
CA THR A 466 -7.90 5.49 -24.06
C THR A 466 -9.32 5.73 -23.55
N VAL A 467 -10.29 5.55 -24.42
CA VAL A 467 -11.72 5.56 -24.07
C VAL A 467 -12.14 4.13 -23.76
N THR A 468 -12.76 3.92 -22.62
CA THR A 468 -13.27 2.63 -22.16
C THR A 468 -14.79 2.62 -22.20
N TYR A 469 -15.38 1.53 -22.69
CA TYR A 469 -16.83 1.32 -22.68
C TYR A 469 -17.30 0.87 -21.31
N TYR A 470 -18.24 1.60 -20.74
CA TYR A 470 -18.89 1.21 -19.50
C TYR A 470 -20.28 0.61 -19.78
N ASN A 471 -21.10 1.30 -20.53
CA ASN A 471 -22.36 0.86 -21.14
C ASN A 471 -22.70 1.76 -22.34
N GLN A 472 -23.81 1.51 -23.03
CA GLN A 472 -24.18 2.27 -24.24
C GLN A 472 -24.43 3.79 -23.99
N TYR A 473 -24.61 4.22 -22.75
CA TYR A 473 -24.85 5.61 -22.36
C TYR A 473 -23.67 6.24 -21.61
N GLN A 474 -22.60 5.46 -21.36
CA GLN A 474 -21.46 5.94 -20.61
C GLN A 474 -20.15 5.37 -21.12
N TYR A 475 -19.23 6.27 -21.32
CA TYR A 475 -17.83 5.99 -21.62
C TYR A 475 -16.94 6.63 -20.57
N GLU A 476 -15.76 6.09 -20.36
CA GLU A 476 -14.77 6.63 -19.45
C GLU A 476 -13.46 6.88 -20.18
N SER A 477 -12.74 7.94 -19.80
CA SER A 477 -11.42 8.26 -20.34
C SER A 477 -10.53 8.90 -19.27
N GLY A 478 -9.24 8.72 -19.40
CA GLY A 478 -8.29 9.56 -18.70
C GLY A 478 -8.15 10.93 -19.41
N ASN A 479 -7.15 11.70 -18.98
CA ASN A 479 -6.84 13.01 -19.52
C ASN A 479 -5.33 13.26 -19.49
N PRO A 480 -4.64 13.21 -20.63
CA PRO A 480 -3.19 13.43 -20.70
C PRO A 480 -2.76 14.84 -20.27
N PHE A 481 -3.71 15.79 -20.19
CA PHE A 481 -3.45 17.19 -19.82
C PHE A 481 -3.55 17.47 -18.32
N LEU A 482 -3.78 16.44 -17.48
CA LEU A 482 -3.86 16.62 -16.03
C LEU A 482 -2.58 17.25 -15.47
N LYS A 483 -2.75 18.30 -14.68
CA LYS A 483 -1.68 18.90 -13.86
C LYS A 483 -1.53 18.12 -12.56
N THR A 484 -0.33 18.08 -12.04
CA THR A 484 -0.03 17.48 -10.74
C THR A 484 -0.69 18.30 -9.62
N PRO A 485 -1.51 17.69 -8.75
CA PRO A 485 -2.00 18.34 -7.52
C PRO A 485 -0.87 18.58 -6.52
N PHE A 486 -0.78 19.79 -5.99
CA PHE A 486 0.08 20.14 -4.86
C PHE A 486 -0.74 20.35 -3.59
N SER A 487 -0.16 20.03 -2.46
CA SER A 487 -0.81 20.16 -1.17
C SER A 487 0.12 20.83 -0.16
N ASP A 488 -0.32 21.94 0.41
CA ASP A 488 0.30 22.56 1.58
C ASP A 488 -0.43 22.09 2.83
N ILE A 489 0.31 21.44 3.74
CA ILE A 489 -0.25 20.73 4.88
C ILE A 489 0.32 21.32 6.16
N VAL A 490 -0.56 21.77 7.05
CA VAL A 490 -0.24 22.18 8.42
C VAL A 490 -0.84 21.17 9.39
N THR A 491 -0.03 20.67 10.32
CA THR A 491 -0.45 19.70 11.34
C THR A 491 -0.19 20.23 12.74
N LEU A 492 -1.14 20.02 13.63
CA LEU A 492 -1.03 20.26 15.07
C LEU A 492 -1.40 18.96 15.79
N ASN A 493 -0.43 18.33 16.45
CA ASN A 493 -0.64 17.15 17.24
C ASN A 493 -0.38 17.48 18.71
N PHE A 494 -1.36 17.19 19.56
CA PHE A 494 -1.23 17.32 21.00
C PHE A 494 -1.46 15.96 21.65
N ARG A 495 -0.56 15.55 22.53
CA ARG A 495 -0.68 14.31 23.29
C ARG A 495 -0.45 14.57 24.77
N TRP A 496 -1.34 14.05 25.58
CA TRP A 496 -1.23 14.07 27.03
C TRP A 496 -1.80 12.78 27.64
N ASN A 497 -0.94 11.97 28.26
CA ASN A 497 -1.31 10.69 28.85
C ASN A 497 -2.22 9.83 27.94
N TRP A 498 -3.52 9.90 28.17
CA TRP A 498 -4.59 9.13 27.52
C TRP A 498 -5.27 9.88 26.36
N LEU A 499 -4.98 11.17 26.18
CA LEU A 499 -5.58 12.01 25.15
C LEU A 499 -4.59 12.27 24.01
N THR A 500 -5.02 12.05 22.79
CA THR A 500 -4.33 12.48 21.57
C THR A 500 -5.30 13.30 20.74
N LEU A 501 -4.93 14.55 20.44
CA LEU A 501 -5.67 15.42 19.53
C LEU A 501 -4.81 15.68 18.31
N MET A 502 -5.40 15.57 17.13
CA MET A 502 -4.76 15.92 15.85
C MET A 502 -5.68 16.90 15.13
N CYS A 503 -5.11 18.02 14.70
CA CYS A 503 -5.72 18.94 13.76
C CYS A 503 -4.84 19.02 12.53
N ARG A 504 -5.43 18.85 11.35
CA ARG A 504 -4.74 18.91 10.07
C ARG A 504 -5.50 19.82 9.13
N TYR A 505 -4.84 20.86 8.66
CA TYR A 505 -5.32 21.69 7.56
C TYR A 505 -4.56 21.32 6.29
N LYS A 506 -5.28 21.11 5.21
CA LYS A 506 -4.72 20.78 3.90
C LYS A 506 -5.34 21.67 2.83
N HIS A 507 -4.51 22.45 2.19
CA HIS A 507 -4.81 23.20 0.97
C HIS A 507 -4.34 22.41 -0.24
N VAL A 508 -5.17 22.25 -1.26
CA VAL A 508 -4.83 21.45 -2.47
C VAL A 508 -5.13 22.25 -3.72
N ASP A 509 -4.09 22.52 -4.51
CA ASP A 509 -4.21 23.07 -5.84
C ASP A 509 -4.29 21.97 -6.90
N ASN A 510 -5.00 22.24 -8.01
CA ASN A 510 -5.16 21.33 -9.14
C ASN A 510 -5.74 19.95 -8.75
N LEU A 511 -6.63 19.88 -7.75
CA LEU A 511 -7.24 18.61 -7.32
C LEU A 511 -7.83 17.88 -8.53
N ILE A 512 -7.49 16.60 -8.70
CA ILE A 512 -8.06 15.77 -9.76
C ILE A 512 -9.46 15.32 -9.35
N ILE A 513 -10.44 15.68 -10.16
CA ILE A 513 -11.86 15.35 -10.00
C ILE A 513 -12.35 14.54 -11.19
N SER A 514 -13.49 13.88 -11.04
CA SER A 514 -14.23 13.32 -12.17
C SER A 514 -15.20 14.37 -12.69
N SER A 515 -15.21 14.57 -14.00
CA SER A 515 -16.14 15.44 -14.70
C SER A 515 -16.97 14.63 -15.70
N ALA A 516 -18.16 15.11 -16.02
CA ALA A 516 -19.05 14.55 -17.02
C ALA A 516 -19.21 15.53 -18.18
N SER A 517 -19.14 15.02 -19.41
CA SER A 517 -19.39 15.80 -20.62
C SER A 517 -20.14 14.95 -21.66
N ALA A 518 -20.72 15.59 -22.66
CA ALA A 518 -21.34 14.87 -23.77
C ALA A 518 -20.25 14.18 -24.61
N TYR A 519 -20.42 12.88 -24.89
CA TYR A 519 -19.53 12.15 -25.78
C TYR A 519 -19.91 12.41 -27.25
N ASN A 520 -18.94 12.89 -28.04
CA ASN A 520 -19.13 13.25 -29.45
C ASN A 520 -20.38 14.14 -29.71
N GLY A 521 -20.70 15.03 -28.77
CA GLY A 521 -21.85 15.92 -28.87
C GLY A 521 -23.23 15.27 -28.62
N SER A 522 -23.26 13.99 -28.24
CA SER A 522 -24.52 13.29 -27.91
C SER A 522 -25.13 13.82 -26.63
N GLU A 523 -26.46 14.05 -26.62
CA GLU A 523 -27.19 14.44 -25.41
C GLU A 523 -27.45 13.26 -24.46
N SER A 524 -27.39 12.04 -24.99
CA SER A 524 -27.69 10.80 -24.25
C SER A 524 -26.44 10.05 -23.75
N ILE A 525 -25.26 10.29 -24.34
CA ILE A 525 -24.05 9.57 -24.01
C ILE A 525 -23.12 10.46 -23.19
N THR A 526 -22.83 10.03 -21.99
CA THR A 526 -21.93 10.71 -21.04
C THR A 526 -20.50 10.19 -21.17
N LEU A 527 -19.53 11.08 -21.34
CA LEU A 527 -18.12 10.79 -21.15
C LEU A 527 -17.71 11.23 -19.74
N MET A 528 -17.34 10.27 -18.92
CA MET A 528 -16.70 10.50 -17.64
C MET A 528 -15.20 10.59 -17.82
N LYS A 529 -14.61 11.72 -17.46
CA LYS A 529 -13.15 11.91 -17.55
C LYS A 529 -12.57 12.49 -16.27
N LYS A 530 -11.26 12.47 -16.16
CA LYS A 530 -10.53 13.13 -15.07
C LYS A 530 -10.14 14.53 -15.53
N ASP A 531 -10.41 15.52 -14.67
CA ASP A 531 -10.01 16.91 -14.89
C ASP A 531 -9.42 17.49 -13.61
N ASN A 532 -8.67 18.59 -13.76
CA ASN A 532 -8.27 19.35 -12.58
C ASN A 532 -9.41 20.30 -12.18
N SER A 533 -9.70 20.34 -10.89
CA SER A 533 -10.63 21.34 -10.33
C SER A 533 -10.12 22.76 -10.64
N PRO A 534 -10.96 23.66 -11.12
CA PRO A 534 -10.60 25.07 -11.29
C PRO A 534 -10.43 25.81 -9.95
N TYR A 535 -10.87 25.20 -8.84
CA TYR A 535 -10.81 25.75 -7.50
C TYR A 535 -9.88 24.96 -6.63
N ALA A 536 -9.16 25.66 -5.74
CA ALA A 536 -8.42 25.02 -4.68
C ALA A 536 -9.37 24.33 -3.68
N SER A 537 -8.92 23.22 -3.12
CA SER A 537 -9.67 22.49 -2.08
C SER A 537 -9.04 22.76 -0.72
N HIS A 538 -9.89 23.02 0.28
CA HIS A 538 -9.50 23.22 1.67
C HIS A 538 -10.12 22.12 2.52
N ASN A 539 -9.29 21.38 3.27
CA ASN A 539 -9.75 20.30 4.12
C ASN A 539 -9.23 20.54 5.55
N ILE A 540 -10.13 20.45 6.53
CA ILE A 540 -9.79 20.46 7.96
C ILE A 540 -10.18 19.10 8.51
N GLU A 541 -9.22 18.41 9.14
CA GLU A 541 -9.43 17.13 9.80
C GLU A 541 -9.13 17.28 11.29
N LEU A 542 -10.08 16.87 12.12
CA LEU A 542 -9.94 16.84 13.56
C LEU A 542 -10.09 15.40 14.02
N VAL A 543 -9.09 14.90 14.75
CA VAL A 543 -9.09 13.55 15.32
C VAL A 543 -8.85 13.65 16.81
N ALA A 544 -9.74 13.07 17.61
CA ALA A 544 -9.55 12.88 19.03
C ALA A 544 -9.49 11.39 19.32
N SER A 545 -8.41 10.94 19.95
CA SER A 545 -8.23 9.56 20.40
C SER A 545 -8.11 9.54 21.92
N PHE A 546 -8.92 8.68 22.53
CA PHE A 546 -9.07 8.56 23.97
C PHE A 546 -8.70 7.14 24.41
N VAL A 547 -7.64 7.00 25.22
CA VAL A 547 -7.22 5.70 25.77
C VAL A 547 -7.21 5.81 27.32
N PRO A 548 -8.36 5.63 28.00
CA PRO A 548 -8.44 5.79 29.46
C PRO A 548 -7.60 4.71 30.15
N GLY A 549 -6.65 5.18 30.96
CA GLY A 549 -5.75 4.31 31.75
C GLY A 549 -6.38 3.66 32.99
N LEU A 550 -7.69 3.84 33.24
CA LEU A 550 -8.32 3.62 34.57
C LEU A 550 -9.02 2.27 34.73
N ILE A 551 -9.16 1.44 33.71
CA ILE A 551 -9.85 0.15 33.86
C ILE A 551 -8.90 -1.00 33.54
N LYS A 552 -8.46 -1.69 34.58
CA LYS A 552 -7.80 -2.99 34.48
C LYS A 552 -8.78 -3.95 33.78
N ASN A 553 -8.42 -4.50 32.63
CA ASN A 553 -9.13 -5.57 31.93
C ASN A 553 -10.29 -5.21 30.96
N ILE A 554 -10.45 -3.99 30.50
CA ILE A 554 -11.42 -3.71 29.44
C ILE A 554 -10.70 -3.09 28.24
N TYR A 555 -10.74 -3.78 27.08
CA TYR A 555 -10.39 -3.22 25.78
C TYR A 555 -11.51 -2.25 25.37
N TYR A 556 -11.24 -0.95 25.41
CA TYR A 556 -12.15 0.02 24.83
C TYR A 556 -11.81 0.23 23.35
N PRO A 557 -12.80 0.23 22.47
CA PRO A 557 -12.60 0.72 21.12
C PRO A 557 -12.17 2.18 21.19
N VAL A 558 -11.14 2.54 20.46
CA VAL A 558 -10.72 3.94 20.29
C VAL A 558 -11.91 4.68 19.67
N LEU A 559 -12.56 5.57 20.41
CA LEU A 559 -13.59 6.45 19.88
C LEU A 559 -12.87 7.45 18.96
N LYS A 560 -13.01 7.24 17.67
CA LYS A 560 -12.48 8.12 16.63
C LYS A 560 -13.61 8.99 16.15
N TYR A 561 -13.56 10.28 16.46
CA TYR A 561 -14.44 11.26 15.86
C TYR A 561 -13.67 11.96 14.74
N MET A 562 -14.15 11.87 13.53
CA MET A 562 -13.58 12.54 12.36
C MET A 562 -14.66 13.43 11.76
N THR A 563 -14.43 14.75 11.76
CA THR A 563 -15.26 15.70 11.02
C THR A 563 -14.47 16.19 9.82
N LYS A 564 -15.04 16.02 8.65
CA LYS A 564 -14.52 16.55 7.39
C LYS A 564 -15.44 17.71 7.02
N ILE A 565 -14.87 18.92 6.94
CA ILE A 565 -15.58 20.12 6.49
C ILE A 565 -15.01 20.53 5.15
#